data_1adf8442053bc6fcf55dfe6a5b78becc
#
_entry.id   1adf8442053bc6fcf55dfe6a5b78becc
#
_cell.length_a   1.000
_cell.length_b   1.000
_cell.length_c   1.000
_cell.angle_alpha   90.00
_cell.angle_beta   90.00
_cell.angle_gamma   90.00
#
_symmetry.space_group_name_H-M   'P 1'
#
loop_
_entity.id
_entity.type
_entity.pdbx_description
1 polymer ?
#
loop_
_entity_poly.entity_id
_entity_poly.type
_entity_poly.pdbx_seq_one_letter_code
_entity_poly.pdbx_strand_id
1 'polypeptide(L)'
;MKKYSLLIALLLPLLIFGQQESYYSLYRYNMNVINPAYAGAEAANMLSLTSRRQWASMDDAPSTVAMSFSSARENNVGLGISVVSDNVFIEQQTFAYVDFSYKLDMGESQLYLGLKGGGNFYKADPSSLSSYTGGDPTQVALSSFNPNIGAGAYYSASSFWVSFSIPRLFNSKRDGDLVVTAKDRVHSYVGGGAYIGIGNGLTVKPSLMLRKVKGLPITTDLTGMVSWQNSFDVGVSVVNFPLTIA
;
A
#
# COMPACT_ATOMS: atom_id res chain seq x y z
N MET A 1 -20.38 28.59 29.12
CA MET A 1 -19.50 28.30 27.97
C MET A 1 -18.30 27.44 28.35
N LYS A 2 -17.54 27.70 29.41
CA LYS A 2 -16.35 26.90 29.82
C LYS A 2 -16.63 25.40 30.09
N LYS A 3 -17.83 25.01 30.56
CA LYS A 3 -18.17 23.58 30.84
C LYS A 3 -18.34 22.73 29.57
N TYR A 4 -18.83 23.32 28.49
CA TYR A 4 -18.98 22.60 27.18
C TYR A 4 -17.66 22.48 26.45
N SER A 5 -16.73 23.43 26.61
CA SER A 5 -15.39 23.34 26.05
C SER A 5 -14.58 22.17 26.65
N LEU A 6 -14.78 21.92 27.96
CA LEU A 6 -14.13 20.78 28.63
C LEU A 6 -14.69 19.44 28.17
N LEU A 7 -15.99 19.35 27.89
CA LEU A 7 -16.66 18.16 27.40
C LEU A 7 -16.20 17.81 25.95
N ILE A 8 -16.03 18.83 25.11
CA ILE A 8 -15.51 18.68 23.74
C ILE A 8 -14.05 18.24 23.76
N ALA A 9 -13.22 18.79 24.65
CA ALA A 9 -11.83 18.39 24.81
C ALA A 9 -11.68 16.94 25.32
N LEU A 10 -12.62 16.45 26.12
CA LEU A 10 -12.63 15.07 26.64
C LEU A 10 -13.03 14.03 25.56
N LEU A 11 -13.75 14.44 24.52
CA LEU A 11 -14.18 13.58 23.41
C LEU A 11 -13.13 13.47 22.29
N LEU A 12 -12.15 14.36 22.23
CA LEU A 12 -11.06 14.35 21.23
C LEU A 12 -10.20 13.07 21.26
N PRO A 13 -9.83 12.46 22.40
CA PRO A 13 -9.00 11.24 22.40
C PRO A 13 -9.73 9.97 21.92
N LEU A 14 -11.04 9.97 21.75
CA LEU A 14 -11.80 8.81 21.25
C LEU A 14 -11.61 8.56 19.74
N LEU A 15 -10.92 9.46 19.04
CA LEU A 15 -10.63 9.35 17.59
C LEU A 15 -9.22 8.81 17.29
N ILE A 16 -8.48 8.36 18.32
CA ILE A 16 -7.15 7.77 18.12
C ILE A 16 -7.36 6.32 17.70
N PHE A 17 -7.43 6.09 16.40
CA PHE A 17 -7.39 4.75 15.81
C PHE A 17 -5.93 4.28 15.73
N GLY A 18 -5.68 3.10 16.33
CA GLY A 18 -4.36 2.54 16.53
C GLY A 18 -3.58 2.20 15.25
N GLN A 19 -2.35 1.81 15.46
CA GLN A 19 -1.29 1.56 14.51
C GLN A 19 -1.75 0.74 13.30
N GLN A 20 -1.43 1.24 12.11
CA GLN A 20 -1.66 0.57 10.83
C GLN A 20 -0.32 0.19 10.21
N GLU A 21 -0.30 -0.93 9.46
CA GLU A 21 0.84 -1.30 8.61
C GLU A 21 1.27 -0.16 7.70
N SER A 22 2.48 -0.31 7.14
CA SER A 22 3.09 0.64 6.20
C SER A 22 2.10 1.21 5.21
N TYR A 23 2.02 2.50 5.18
CA TYR A 23 1.07 3.23 4.39
C TYR A 23 1.76 3.74 3.13
N TYR A 24 1.24 3.39 1.96
CA TYR A 24 1.69 3.96 0.69
C TYR A 24 0.88 5.21 0.41
N SER A 25 1.53 6.34 0.27
CA SER A 25 0.91 7.54 -0.31
C SER A 25 1.01 7.48 -1.82
N LEU A 26 0.11 8.19 -2.52
CA LEU A 26 0.12 8.28 -3.99
C LEU A 26 0.05 6.88 -4.66
N TYR A 27 -0.99 6.13 -4.35
CA TYR A 27 -1.22 4.78 -4.87
C TYR A 27 -1.07 4.65 -6.39
N ARG A 28 -1.38 5.72 -7.15
CA ARG A 28 -1.21 5.73 -8.61
C ARG A 28 0.19 5.34 -9.05
N TYR A 29 1.22 5.81 -8.35
CA TYR A 29 2.62 5.51 -8.67
C TYR A 29 3.11 4.19 -8.07
N ASN A 30 2.35 3.63 -7.15
CA ASN A 30 2.65 2.37 -6.47
C ASN A 30 1.61 1.28 -6.77
N MET A 31 0.83 1.42 -7.84
CA MET A 31 -0.26 0.48 -8.16
C MET A 31 0.23 -0.96 -8.32
N ASN A 32 1.40 -1.17 -8.91
CA ASN A 32 1.96 -2.53 -9.09
C ASN A 32 2.29 -3.21 -7.74
N VAL A 33 2.58 -2.43 -6.69
CA VAL A 33 2.81 -2.99 -5.33
C VAL A 33 1.51 -3.58 -4.76
N ILE A 34 0.39 -2.90 -4.96
CA ILE A 34 -0.89 -3.27 -4.35
C ILE A 34 -1.79 -4.09 -5.29
N ASN A 35 -1.65 -3.99 -6.61
CA ASN A 35 -2.51 -4.69 -7.58
C ASN A 35 -1.67 -5.36 -8.69
N PRO A 36 -1.60 -6.70 -8.72
CA PRO A 36 -0.86 -7.42 -9.76
C PRO A 36 -1.43 -7.22 -11.17
N ALA A 37 -2.72 -6.91 -11.30
CA ALA A 37 -3.34 -6.65 -12.58
C ALA A 37 -2.83 -5.37 -13.26
N TYR A 38 -2.16 -4.50 -12.52
CA TYR A 38 -1.56 -3.29 -13.06
C TYR A 38 -0.23 -3.54 -13.79
N ALA A 39 0.37 -4.72 -13.63
CA ALA A 39 1.60 -5.07 -14.36
C ALA A 39 1.34 -5.01 -15.88
N GLY A 40 2.10 -4.15 -16.57
CA GLY A 40 1.95 -3.92 -18.01
C GLY A 40 0.73 -3.11 -18.45
N ALA A 41 -0.06 -2.57 -17.54
CA ALA A 41 -1.25 -1.77 -17.89
C ALA A 41 -0.92 -0.41 -18.53
N GLU A 42 0.26 0.14 -18.27
CA GLU A 42 0.71 1.42 -18.85
C GLU A 42 1.34 1.28 -20.26
N ALA A 43 1.26 0.13 -20.89
CA ALA A 43 1.83 -0.13 -22.22
C ALA A 43 3.34 0.19 -22.38
N ALA A 44 3.99 0.66 -21.33
CA ALA A 44 5.42 1.00 -21.28
C ALA A 44 6.10 0.27 -20.12
N ASN A 45 7.43 0.21 -20.17
CA ASN A 45 8.20 -0.24 -19.01
C ASN A 45 8.14 0.84 -17.93
N MET A 46 7.62 0.47 -16.77
CA MET A 46 7.45 1.37 -15.62
C MET A 46 8.36 0.97 -14.49
N LEU A 47 9.19 1.89 -14.03
CA LEU A 47 9.95 1.76 -12.79
C LEU A 47 9.45 2.79 -11.80
N SER A 48 9.04 2.35 -10.62
CA SER A 48 8.65 3.22 -9.51
C SER A 48 9.57 2.98 -8.32
N LEU A 49 10.02 4.07 -7.72
CA LEU A 49 10.79 4.06 -6.48
C LEU A 49 10.17 5.09 -5.52
N THR A 50 9.75 4.63 -4.37
CA THR A 50 9.17 5.47 -3.32
C THR A 50 9.92 5.24 -2.02
N SER A 51 10.31 6.34 -1.36
CA SER A 51 10.89 6.32 -0.01
C SER A 51 10.05 7.19 0.90
N ARG A 52 9.74 6.68 2.08
CA ARG A 52 8.99 7.37 3.13
C ARG A 52 9.73 7.22 4.44
N ARG A 53 9.90 8.33 5.15
CA ARG A 53 10.40 8.35 6.53
C ARG A 53 9.42 9.13 7.39
N GLN A 54 8.99 8.54 8.50
CA GLN A 54 8.14 9.21 9.48
C GLN A 54 9.02 9.77 10.60
N TRP A 55 8.61 10.91 11.21
CA TRP A 55 9.34 11.52 12.33
C TRP A 55 10.85 11.62 12.10
N ALA A 56 11.24 12.30 11.02
CA ALA A 56 12.61 12.32 10.50
C ALA A 56 13.67 12.84 11.49
N SER A 57 13.26 13.45 12.60
CA SER A 57 14.12 13.92 13.70
C SER A 57 14.37 12.89 14.80
N MET A 58 13.76 11.70 14.71
CA MET A 58 13.95 10.63 15.70
C MET A 58 14.90 9.57 15.14
N ASP A 59 15.79 9.08 16.01
CA ASP A 59 16.57 7.89 15.71
C ASP A 59 15.61 6.68 15.61
N ASP A 60 15.93 5.68 14.78
CA ASP A 60 15.11 4.49 14.52
C ASP A 60 13.68 4.78 14.04
N ALA A 61 13.47 5.96 13.45
CA ALA A 61 12.17 6.37 12.91
C ALA A 61 11.68 5.40 11.83
N PRO A 62 10.36 5.09 11.81
CA PRO A 62 9.79 4.22 10.79
C PRO A 62 10.13 4.68 9.38
N SER A 63 10.65 3.76 8.58
CA SER A 63 11.04 4.02 7.19
C SER A 63 10.55 2.91 6.27
N THR A 64 10.01 3.30 5.13
CA THR A 64 9.53 2.38 4.09
C THR A 64 10.16 2.76 2.77
N VAL A 65 10.74 1.78 2.09
CA VAL A 65 11.21 1.91 0.71
C VAL A 65 10.47 0.91 -0.14
N ALA A 66 9.82 1.37 -1.21
CA ALA A 66 9.12 0.54 -2.16
C ALA A 66 9.71 0.75 -3.55
N MET A 67 10.03 -0.35 -4.21
CA MET A 67 10.47 -0.38 -5.60
C MET A 67 9.57 -1.33 -6.37
N SER A 68 9.12 -0.92 -7.55
CA SER A 68 8.42 -1.83 -8.47
C SER A 68 8.84 -1.57 -9.91
N PHE A 69 8.89 -2.64 -10.67
CA PHE A 69 9.10 -2.60 -12.11
C PHE A 69 7.98 -3.39 -12.78
N SER A 70 7.42 -2.87 -13.85
CA SER A 70 6.45 -3.58 -14.68
C SER A 70 6.68 -3.35 -16.15
N SER A 71 6.32 -4.34 -16.95
CA SER A 71 6.51 -4.34 -18.40
C SER A 71 5.33 -5.03 -19.07
N ALA A 72 4.79 -4.39 -20.09
CA ALA A 72 3.89 -5.03 -21.05
C ALA A 72 4.72 -5.92 -21.99
N ARG A 73 4.24 -7.12 -22.24
CA ARG A 73 4.82 -8.07 -23.17
C ARG A 73 3.87 -8.29 -24.35
N GLU A 74 4.36 -8.96 -25.37
CA GLU A 74 3.54 -9.46 -26.47
C GLU A 74 2.46 -10.43 -25.93
N ASN A 75 1.46 -10.71 -26.73
CA ASN A 75 0.36 -11.63 -26.40
C ASN A 75 -0.48 -11.22 -25.17
N ASN A 76 -0.64 -9.94 -24.93
CA ASN A 76 -1.48 -9.41 -23.83
C ASN A 76 -0.98 -9.76 -22.42
N VAL A 77 0.26 -10.15 -22.28
CA VAL A 77 0.86 -10.48 -20.98
C VAL A 77 1.54 -9.27 -20.38
N GLY A 78 1.35 -9.06 -19.09
CA GLY A 78 2.11 -8.13 -18.28
C GLY A 78 2.92 -8.87 -17.22
N LEU A 79 4.16 -8.42 -17.01
CA LEU A 79 5.04 -8.96 -15.98
C LEU A 79 5.48 -7.82 -15.05
N GLY A 80 5.55 -8.11 -13.76
CA GLY A 80 6.01 -7.15 -12.78
C GLY A 80 6.83 -7.79 -11.67
N ILE A 81 7.60 -6.96 -11.00
CA ILE A 81 8.29 -7.30 -9.75
C ILE A 81 8.11 -6.15 -8.78
N SER A 82 7.91 -6.46 -7.52
CA SER A 82 7.82 -5.45 -6.47
C SER A 82 8.58 -5.89 -5.23
N VAL A 83 9.32 -4.96 -4.65
CA VAL A 83 10.04 -5.13 -3.38
C VAL A 83 9.70 -3.96 -2.48
N VAL A 84 9.30 -4.27 -1.26
CA VAL A 84 9.01 -3.27 -0.22
C VAL A 84 9.79 -3.64 1.02
N SER A 85 10.61 -2.73 1.51
CA SER A 85 11.30 -2.86 2.79
C SER A 85 10.71 -1.86 3.78
N ASP A 86 10.24 -2.35 4.89
CA ASP A 86 9.65 -1.59 5.98
C ASP A 86 10.42 -1.85 7.27
N ASN A 87 10.96 -0.80 7.84
CA ASN A 87 11.74 -0.85 9.06
C ASN A 87 11.05 -0.03 10.13
N VAL A 88 10.71 -0.65 11.24
CA VAL A 88 10.07 0.00 12.38
C VAL A 88 10.77 -0.47 13.65
N PHE A 89 11.62 0.38 14.20
CA PHE A 89 12.40 0.09 15.40
C PHE A 89 13.22 -1.19 15.22
N ILE A 90 12.98 -2.25 16.01
CA ILE A 90 13.69 -3.54 15.92
C ILE A 90 13.13 -4.49 14.84
N GLU A 91 11.98 -4.15 14.27
CA GLU A 91 11.32 -4.97 13.25
C GLU A 91 11.69 -4.53 11.85
N GLN A 92 12.05 -5.49 11.02
CA GLN A 92 12.28 -5.32 9.60
C GLN A 92 11.43 -6.31 8.82
N GLN A 93 10.67 -5.80 7.85
CA GLN A 93 9.88 -6.61 6.93
C GLN A 93 10.29 -6.30 5.50
N THR A 94 10.55 -7.35 4.72
CA THR A 94 10.84 -7.21 3.29
C THR A 94 9.88 -8.08 2.51
N PHE A 95 8.99 -7.44 1.78
CA PHE A 95 8.04 -8.08 0.86
C PHE A 95 8.66 -8.14 -0.52
N ALA A 96 8.76 -9.31 -1.12
CA ALA A 96 9.26 -9.51 -2.48
C ALA A 96 8.26 -10.35 -3.28
N TYR A 97 7.79 -9.80 -4.40
CA TYR A 97 6.74 -10.42 -5.21
C TYR A 97 7.04 -10.30 -6.70
N VAL A 98 6.56 -11.28 -7.43
CA VAL A 98 6.45 -11.28 -8.89
C VAL A 98 4.98 -11.21 -9.26
N ASP A 99 4.66 -10.40 -10.26
CA ASP A 99 3.32 -10.17 -10.77
C ASP A 99 3.21 -10.68 -12.19
N PHE A 100 2.08 -11.34 -12.46
CA PHE A 100 1.66 -11.73 -13.79
C PHE A 100 0.28 -11.14 -14.05
N SER A 101 0.09 -10.52 -15.20
CA SER A 101 -1.23 -10.04 -15.63
C SER A 101 -1.55 -10.51 -17.04
N TYR A 102 -2.83 -10.59 -17.33
CA TYR A 102 -3.35 -10.84 -18.66
C TYR A 102 -4.37 -9.78 -19.04
N LYS A 103 -4.16 -9.14 -20.19
CA LYS A 103 -5.02 -8.10 -20.74
C LYS A 103 -6.10 -8.72 -21.64
N LEU A 104 -7.33 -8.35 -21.37
CA LEU A 104 -8.49 -8.62 -22.20
C LEU A 104 -8.92 -7.33 -22.90
N ASP A 105 -8.80 -7.28 -24.21
CA ASP A 105 -9.23 -6.14 -25.01
C ASP A 105 -10.76 -6.18 -25.18
N MET A 106 -11.43 -5.09 -24.80
CA MET A 106 -12.89 -4.93 -24.83
C MET A 106 -13.30 -3.76 -25.75
N GLY A 107 -12.58 -3.58 -26.86
CA GLY A 107 -12.77 -2.46 -27.78
C GLY A 107 -12.09 -1.19 -27.26
N GLU A 108 -12.85 -0.19 -26.81
CA GLU A 108 -12.31 1.08 -26.31
C GLU A 108 -11.77 1.01 -24.86
N SER A 109 -11.86 -0.16 -24.24
CA SER A 109 -11.42 -0.39 -22.86
C SER A 109 -10.65 -1.69 -22.73
N GLN A 110 -9.90 -1.84 -21.65
CA GLN A 110 -9.12 -3.03 -21.35
C GLN A 110 -9.41 -3.49 -19.90
N LEU A 111 -9.55 -4.81 -19.75
CA LEU A 111 -9.60 -5.45 -18.43
C LEU A 111 -8.33 -6.26 -18.23
N TYR A 112 -7.63 -5.99 -17.16
CA TYR A 112 -6.45 -6.74 -16.75
C TYR A 112 -6.82 -7.61 -15.54
N LEU A 113 -6.47 -8.88 -15.60
CA LEU A 113 -6.57 -9.81 -14.49
C LEU A 113 -5.16 -10.19 -14.06
N GLY A 114 -4.85 -10.14 -12.77
CA GLY A 114 -3.50 -10.32 -12.28
C GLY A 114 -3.39 -11.29 -11.12
N LEU A 115 -2.25 -11.97 -11.07
CA LEU A 115 -1.82 -12.83 -9.98
C LEU A 115 -0.47 -12.36 -9.46
N LYS A 116 -0.26 -12.45 -8.17
CA LYS A 116 0.96 -12.10 -7.44
C LYS A 116 1.45 -13.31 -6.67
N GLY A 117 2.74 -13.60 -6.73
CA GLY A 117 3.38 -14.66 -5.97
C GLY A 117 4.68 -14.19 -5.35
N GLY A 118 4.94 -14.61 -4.11
CA GLY A 118 6.16 -14.22 -3.39
C GLY A 118 6.03 -14.43 -1.90
N GLY A 119 6.59 -13.54 -1.10
CA GLY A 119 6.48 -13.66 0.36
C GLY A 119 7.04 -12.46 1.12
N ASN A 120 6.94 -12.60 2.42
CA ASN A 120 7.44 -11.65 3.41
C ASN A 120 8.59 -12.28 4.21
N PHE A 121 9.74 -11.63 4.18
CA PHE A 121 10.86 -11.89 5.08
C PHE A 121 10.71 -10.97 6.29
N TYR A 122 10.45 -11.55 7.44
CA TYR A 122 10.32 -10.85 8.71
C TYR A 122 11.56 -11.09 9.58
N LYS A 123 12.09 -10.04 10.15
CA LYS A 123 13.16 -10.09 11.14
C LYS A 123 12.85 -9.14 12.29
N ALA A 124 13.01 -9.60 13.52
CA ALA A 124 13.01 -8.76 14.71
C ALA A 124 14.28 -9.04 15.50
N ASP A 125 15.05 -7.99 15.78
CA ASP A 125 16.34 -8.10 16.47
C ASP A 125 16.33 -7.25 17.75
N PRO A 126 16.04 -7.83 18.90
CA PRO A 126 16.00 -7.13 20.17
C PRO A 126 17.39 -6.85 20.78
N SER A 127 18.48 -7.25 20.12
CA SER A 127 19.84 -7.12 20.67
C SER A 127 20.29 -5.66 20.90
N SER A 128 19.65 -4.72 20.20
CA SER A 128 19.88 -3.27 20.37
C SER A 128 19.16 -2.67 21.58
N LEU A 129 18.24 -3.43 22.19
CA LEU A 129 17.55 -2.98 23.40
C LEU A 129 18.48 -3.08 24.60
N SER A 130 18.78 -1.94 25.23
CA SER A 130 19.46 -1.94 26.50
C SER A 130 18.57 -2.54 27.59
N SER A 131 18.68 -3.84 27.81
CA SER A 131 18.00 -4.50 28.92
C SER A 131 18.74 -4.20 30.21
N TYR A 132 18.00 -3.84 31.25
CA TYR A 132 18.54 -3.61 32.59
C TYR A 132 19.14 -4.90 33.23
N THR A 133 18.77 -6.05 32.69
CA THR A 133 19.28 -7.38 33.06
C THR A 133 19.98 -7.99 31.84
N GLY A 134 21.31 -7.94 31.80
CA GLY A 134 22.07 -8.65 30.77
C GLY A 134 21.76 -10.15 30.83
N GLY A 135 21.39 -10.76 29.68
CA GLY A 135 21.13 -12.19 29.55
C GLY A 135 19.68 -12.61 29.69
N ASP A 136 18.72 -11.74 29.40
CA ASP A 136 17.29 -12.14 29.30
C ASP A 136 17.10 -13.17 28.19
N PRO A 137 16.72 -14.44 28.52
CA PRO A 137 16.53 -15.50 27.54
C PRO A 137 15.33 -15.26 26.58
N THR A 138 14.53 -14.22 26.83
CA THR A 138 13.42 -13.83 25.94
C THR A 138 13.88 -12.93 24.80
N GLN A 139 15.11 -12.40 24.82
CA GLN A 139 15.70 -11.57 23.78
C GLN A 139 16.31 -12.43 22.66
N VAL A 140 15.46 -13.19 21.96
CA VAL A 140 15.88 -14.02 20.84
C VAL A 140 15.54 -13.28 19.54
N ALA A 141 16.53 -13.18 18.66
CA ALA A 141 16.29 -12.67 17.31
C ALA A 141 15.33 -13.61 16.56
N LEU A 142 14.26 -13.05 16.03
CA LEU A 142 13.26 -13.77 15.26
C LEU A 142 13.50 -13.55 13.77
N SER A 143 13.42 -14.62 12.98
CA SER A 143 13.48 -14.54 11.53
C SER A 143 12.52 -15.56 10.94
N SER A 144 11.67 -15.10 10.02
CA SER A 144 10.71 -15.97 9.35
C SER A 144 10.49 -15.57 7.90
N PHE A 145 10.19 -16.57 7.06
CA PHE A 145 9.71 -16.35 5.70
C PHE A 145 8.28 -16.84 5.59
N ASN A 146 7.40 -15.97 5.12
CA ASN A 146 5.98 -16.24 4.96
C ASN A 146 5.61 -16.13 3.47
N PRO A 147 5.43 -17.26 2.76
CA PRO A 147 4.98 -17.25 1.37
C PRO A 147 3.55 -16.72 1.29
N ASN A 148 3.25 -16.01 0.21
CA ASN A 148 1.92 -15.45 -0.02
C ASN A 148 1.61 -15.37 -1.51
N ILE A 149 0.32 -15.34 -1.82
CA ILE A 149 -0.20 -15.11 -3.15
C ILE A 149 -1.20 -13.97 -3.10
N GLY A 150 -1.41 -13.33 -4.23
CA GLY A 150 -2.40 -12.26 -4.36
C GLY A 150 -3.08 -12.29 -5.72
N ALA A 151 -4.20 -11.59 -5.81
CA ALA A 151 -4.95 -11.47 -7.05
C ALA A 151 -5.50 -10.05 -7.18
N GLY A 152 -5.80 -9.66 -8.43
CA GLY A 152 -6.39 -8.37 -8.70
C GLY A 152 -7.04 -8.28 -10.07
N ALA A 153 -7.82 -7.24 -10.25
CA ALA A 153 -8.42 -6.82 -11.50
C ALA A 153 -8.21 -5.30 -11.67
N TYR A 154 -7.95 -4.88 -12.88
CA TYR A 154 -7.80 -3.48 -13.24
C TYR A 154 -8.51 -3.24 -14.57
N TYR A 155 -9.49 -2.36 -14.56
CA TYR A 155 -10.22 -1.94 -15.74
C TYR A 155 -9.78 -0.53 -16.12
N SER A 156 -9.42 -0.34 -17.37
CA SER A 156 -8.96 0.93 -17.93
C SER A 156 -9.78 1.29 -19.16
N ALA A 157 -10.37 2.47 -19.13
CA ALA A 157 -11.01 3.12 -20.26
C ALA A 157 -10.31 4.45 -20.58
N SER A 158 -10.66 5.08 -21.70
CA SER A 158 -10.06 6.35 -22.11
C SER A 158 -10.25 7.49 -21.10
N SER A 159 -11.34 7.47 -20.33
CA SER A 159 -11.73 8.55 -19.41
C SER A 159 -11.71 8.17 -17.93
N PHE A 160 -11.61 6.88 -17.58
CA PHE A 160 -11.59 6.44 -16.19
C PHE A 160 -10.92 5.07 -16.04
N TRP A 161 -10.61 4.72 -14.79
CA TRP A 161 -10.13 3.40 -14.41
C TRP A 161 -10.78 2.94 -13.11
N VAL A 162 -10.86 1.61 -12.94
CA VAL A 162 -11.32 0.96 -11.70
C VAL A 162 -10.35 -0.16 -11.35
N SER A 163 -10.05 -0.31 -10.07
CA SER A 163 -9.10 -1.26 -9.53
C SER A 163 -9.70 -2.03 -8.36
N PHE A 164 -9.49 -3.34 -8.34
CA PHE A 164 -9.76 -4.19 -7.19
C PHE A 164 -8.58 -5.14 -6.98
N SER A 165 -8.13 -5.31 -5.73
CA SER A 165 -7.07 -6.26 -5.45
C SER A 165 -7.05 -6.74 -4.01
N ILE A 166 -6.49 -7.93 -3.85
CA ILE A 166 -6.08 -8.53 -2.58
C ILE A 166 -4.64 -8.99 -2.78
N PRO A 167 -3.63 -8.13 -2.50
CA PRO A 167 -2.23 -8.43 -2.81
C PRO A 167 -1.63 -9.55 -1.97
N ARG A 168 -2.25 -9.87 -0.82
CA ARG A 168 -1.86 -10.94 0.09
C ARG A 168 -3.10 -11.63 0.61
N LEU A 169 -3.29 -12.89 0.23
CA LEU A 169 -4.47 -13.69 0.58
C LEU A 169 -4.29 -14.45 1.90
N PHE A 170 -3.05 -14.76 2.27
CA PHE A 170 -2.78 -15.53 3.47
C PHE A 170 -2.39 -14.62 4.64
N ASN A 171 -2.92 -14.92 5.81
CA ASN A 171 -2.45 -14.31 7.06
C ASN A 171 -1.08 -14.89 7.41
N SER A 172 -0.08 -14.03 7.51
CA SER A 172 1.27 -14.42 7.91
C SER A 172 1.41 -14.35 9.43
N LYS A 173 2.09 -15.33 10.03
CA LYS A 173 2.49 -15.26 11.44
C LYS A 173 3.82 -14.51 11.53
N ARG A 174 3.93 -13.57 12.46
CA ARG A 174 5.18 -12.84 12.72
C ARG A 174 6.07 -13.58 13.71
N ASP A 175 5.43 -14.26 14.67
CA ASP A 175 6.12 -14.97 15.75
C ASP A 175 6.09 -16.46 15.47
N GLY A 176 7.19 -17.14 15.77
CA GLY A 176 7.24 -18.60 15.80
C GLY A 176 6.27 -19.17 16.86
N ASP A 177 6.74 -20.06 17.71
CA ASP A 177 5.91 -20.70 18.74
C ASP A 177 5.72 -19.86 20.03
N LEU A 178 5.90 -18.53 19.96
CA LEU A 178 5.71 -17.65 21.12
C LEU A 178 4.22 -17.42 21.41
N VAL A 179 3.91 -17.23 22.71
CA VAL A 179 2.54 -17.10 23.26
C VAL A 179 1.76 -15.91 22.68
N VAL A 180 2.44 -14.88 22.21
CA VAL A 180 1.82 -13.70 21.58
C VAL A 180 2.04 -13.75 20.08
N THR A 181 1.02 -14.14 19.34
CA THR A 181 1.08 -14.29 17.88
C THR A 181 0.58 -13.01 17.21
N ALA A 182 1.50 -12.16 16.75
CA ALA A 182 1.16 -11.10 15.84
C ALA A 182 0.90 -11.70 14.44
N LYS A 183 -0.24 -11.36 13.83
CA LYS A 183 -0.63 -11.86 12.50
C LYS A 183 -0.83 -10.68 11.56
N ASP A 184 -0.20 -10.75 10.40
CA ASP A 184 -0.54 -9.86 9.30
C ASP A 184 -1.95 -10.18 8.81
N ARG A 185 -2.77 -9.16 8.65
CA ARG A 185 -4.17 -9.32 8.23
C ARG A 185 -4.27 -9.15 6.71
N VAL A 186 -5.29 -9.78 6.14
CA VAL A 186 -5.61 -9.62 4.72
C VAL A 186 -6.08 -8.19 4.46
N HIS A 187 -5.48 -7.56 3.47
CA HIS A 187 -5.85 -6.24 2.96
C HIS A 187 -6.57 -6.38 1.62
N SER A 188 -7.67 -5.68 1.45
CA SER A 188 -8.33 -5.51 0.16
C SER A 188 -8.35 -4.04 -0.22
N TYR A 189 -8.13 -3.77 -1.50
CA TYR A 189 -8.08 -2.45 -2.09
C TYR A 189 -9.15 -2.34 -3.18
N VAL A 190 -9.88 -1.23 -3.15
CA VAL A 190 -10.82 -0.83 -4.22
C VAL A 190 -10.51 0.60 -4.56
N GLY A 191 -10.27 0.89 -5.82
CA GLY A 191 -9.96 2.24 -6.25
C GLY A 191 -10.53 2.58 -7.60
N GLY A 192 -10.57 3.87 -7.89
CA GLY A 192 -10.98 4.38 -9.18
C GLY A 192 -10.54 5.82 -9.37
N GLY A 193 -10.47 6.24 -10.61
CA GLY A 193 -10.13 7.61 -10.97
C GLY A 193 -10.60 7.95 -12.35
N ALA A 194 -10.60 9.25 -12.66
CA ALA A 194 -11.00 9.76 -13.94
C ALA A 194 -9.91 10.63 -14.57
N TYR A 195 -10.00 10.80 -15.89
CA TYR A 195 -9.16 11.69 -16.69
C TYR A 195 -10.07 12.72 -17.35
N ILE A 196 -10.00 13.98 -16.90
CA ILE A 196 -10.87 15.07 -17.33
C ILE A 196 -10.01 16.10 -18.06
N GLY A 197 -10.05 16.10 -19.37
CA GLY A 197 -9.37 17.12 -20.19
C GLY A 197 -10.06 18.48 -20.03
N ILE A 198 -9.32 19.52 -19.63
CA ILE A 198 -9.83 20.89 -19.45
C ILE A 198 -9.30 21.87 -20.51
N GLY A 199 -8.66 21.33 -21.55
CA GLY A 199 -8.08 22.14 -22.63
C GLY A 199 -6.62 22.54 -22.39
N ASN A 200 -5.98 23.13 -23.42
CA ASN A 200 -4.60 23.59 -23.37
C ASN A 200 -3.56 22.54 -22.91
N GLY A 201 -3.82 21.26 -23.18
CA GLY A 201 -2.95 20.16 -22.72
C GLY A 201 -3.05 19.84 -21.22
N LEU A 202 -4.06 20.39 -20.53
CA LEU A 202 -4.29 20.15 -19.12
C LEU A 202 -5.33 19.04 -18.94
N THR A 203 -5.03 18.12 -18.01
CA THR A 203 -5.93 17.03 -17.60
C THR A 203 -6.02 16.98 -16.09
N VAL A 204 -7.23 17.02 -15.54
CA VAL A 204 -7.49 16.80 -14.11
C VAL A 204 -7.68 15.30 -13.89
N LYS A 205 -7.00 14.75 -12.88
CA LYS A 205 -6.96 13.32 -12.55
C LYS A 205 -7.41 13.10 -11.09
N PRO A 206 -8.71 13.20 -10.78
CA PRO A 206 -9.21 12.82 -9.45
C PRO A 206 -9.15 11.30 -9.29
N SER A 207 -8.84 10.84 -8.09
CA SER A 207 -8.87 9.42 -7.76
C SER A 207 -9.20 9.16 -6.30
N LEU A 208 -9.78 7.99 -6.05
CA LEU A 208 -10.17 7.49 -4.74
C LEU A 208 -9.57 6.09 -4.57
N MET A 209 -9.02 5.80 -3.41
CA MET A 209 -8.60 4.47 -2.99
C MET A 209 -9.20 4.13 -1.63
N LEU A 210 -9.88 3.02 -1.56
CA LEU A 210 -10.41 2.44 -0.33
C LEU A 210 -9.56 1.22 0.05
N ARG A 211 -9.12 1.18 1.28
CA ARG A 211 -8.43 0.03 1.85
C ARG A 211 -9.25 -0.55 3.00
N LYS A 212 -9.54 -1.84 2.94
CA LYS A 212 -10.20 -2.58 4.01
C LYS A 212 -9.25 -3.61 4.59
N VAL A 213 -9.08 -3.58 5.89
CA VAL A 213 -8.39 -4.61 6.68
C VAL A 213 -9.40 -5.28 7.60
N LYS A 214 -9.35 -6.60 7.71
CA LYS A 214 -10.28 -7.35 8.57
C LYS A 214 -10.18 -6.86 10.03
N GLY A 215 -11.30 -6.41 10.58
CA GLY A 215 -11.38 -5.93 11.97
C GLY A 215 -10.95 -4.48 12.18
N LEU A 216 -10.69 -3.71 11.10
CA LEU A 216 -10.38 -2.28 11.16
C LEU A 216 -11.39 -1.48 10.32
N PRO A 217 -11.58 -0.18 10.61
CA PRO A 217 -12.34 0.73 9.76
C PRO A 217 -11.77 0.77 8.33
N ILE A 218 -12.59 1.16 7.37
CA ILE A 218 -12.14 1.43 6.00
C ILE A 218 -11.32 2.72 6.02
N THR A 219 -10.14 2.68 5.42
CA THR A 219 -9.34 3.88 5.17
C THR A 219 -9.56 4.35 3.75
N THR A 220 -9.62 5.67 3.59
CA THR A 220 -9.94 6.33 2.33
C THR A 220 -8.86 7.32 1.98
N ASP A 221 -8.35 7.23 0.76
CA ASP A 221 -7.39 8.17 0.20
C ASP A 221 -8.00 8.87 -1.01
N LEU A 222 -8.10 10.18 -0.92
CA LEU A 222 -8.54 11.05 -2.00
C LEU A 222 -7.33 11.75 -2.59
N THR A 223 -7.16 11.66 -3.90
CA THR A 223 -6.08 12.33 -4.62
C THR A 223 -6.65 13.18 -5.75
N GLY A 224 -6.24 14.43 -5.81
CA GLY A 224 -6.51 15.33 -6.93
C GLY A 224 -5.20 15.74 -7.58
N MET A 225 -5.07 15.51 -8.88
CA MET A 225 -3.88 15.85 -9.64
C MET A 225 -4.24 16.64 -10.89
N VAL A 226 -3.34 17.51 -11.33
CA VAL A 226 -3.39 18.17 -12.63
C VAL A 226 -2.16 17.77 -13.41
N SER A 227 -2.38 17.28 -14.61
CA SER A 227 -1.35 16.88 -15.57
C SER A 227 -1.24 17.92 -16.67
N TRP A 228 -0.03 18.35 -16.98
CA TRP A 228 0.26 19.22 -18.12
C TRP A 228 0.99 18.43 -19.19
N GLN A 229 0.40 18.36 -20.38
CA GLN A 229 0.92 17.65 -21.57
C GLN A 229 1.34 16.19 -21.27
N ASN A 230 0.71 15.53 -20.28
CA ASN A 230 1.07 14.20 -19.77
C ASN A 230 2.55 14.05 -19.34
N SER A 231 3.25 15.16 -19.12
CA SER A 231 4.68 15.18 -18.76
C SER A 231 4.91 15.61 -17.32
N PHE A 232 4.09 16.51 -16.80
CA PHE A 232 4.18 17.00 -15.43
C PHE A 232 2.86 16.81 -14.70
N ASP A 233 2.91 16.10 -13.58
CA ASP A 233 1.79 15.91 -12.68
C ASP A 233 2.05 16.65 -11.37
N VAL A 234 1.10 17.51 -10.96
CA VAL A 234 1.10 18.17 -9.65
C VAL A 234 -0.21 17.87 -8.97
N GLY A 235 -0.17 17.50 -7.69
CA GLY A 235 -1.38 17.13 -7.00
C GLY A 235 -1.25 17.08 -5.49
N VAL A 236 -2.39 16.86 -4.86
CA VAL A 236 -2.51 16.68 -3.42
C VAL A 236 -3.24 15.39 -3.13
N SER A 237 -2.84 14.72 -2.06
CA SER A 237 -3.50 13.53 -1.57
C SER A 237 -3.85 13.73 -0.10
N VAL A 238 -5.10 13.45 0.24
CA VAL A 238 -5.60 13.41 1.61
C VAL A 238 -5.78 11.96 1.99
N VAL A 239 -5.05 11.56 2.99
CA VAL A 239 -4.95 10.19 3.47
C VAL A 239 -5.77 10.04 4.74
N ASN A 240 -6.47 8.91 4.92
CA ASN A 240 -7.36 8.64 6.06
C ASN A 240 -8.54 9.61 6.16
N PHE A 241 -9.10 10.01 5.04
CA PHE A 241 -10.37 10.75 5.09
C PHE A 241 -11.44 9.86 5.76
N PRO A 242 -12.01 10.26 6.91
CA PRO A 242 -12.97 9.44 7.61
C PRO A 242 -14.29 9.41 6.82
N LEU A 243 -14.55 8.31 6.11
CA LEU A 243 -15.88 8.00 5.61
C LEU A 243 -16.64 7.30 6.73
N THR A 244 -17.48 8.03 7.43
CA THR A 244 -18.50 7.44 8.30
C THR A 244 -19.63 6.96 7.40
N ILE A 245 -19.60 5.68 7.03
CA ILE A 245 -20.78 5.03 6.44
C ILE A 245 -21.65 4.65 7.64
N ALA A 246 -22.75 5.39 7.81
CA ALA A 246 -23.78 5.11 8.80
C ALA A 246 -24.58 3.85 8.42
#